data_1a2ed963a08c110a23144f940cccf428
#
_entry.id   1a2ed963a08c110a23144f940cccf428
#
_cell.length_a   1.000
_cell.length_b   1.000
_cell.length_c   1.000
_cell.angle_alpha   90.00
_cell.angle_beta   90.00
_cell.angle_gamma   90.00
#
_symmetry.space_group_name_H-M   'P 1'
#
loop_
_entity.id
_entity.type
_entity.pdbx_description
1 polymer ?
#
loop_
_entity_poly.entity_id
_entity_poly.type
_entity_poly.pdbx_seq_one_letter_code
_entity_poly.pdbx_strand_id
1 'polypeptide(L)'
;MKTTCPYCGVGCGVEIHAPEQPVSGDRQHPANFGRLCVKGSALGETLSHEGRLLWPKIHGERVSMDQALDHVAQGLRRIIDQHGPQAVAFYGSGQLLTEDYYTANKLMKGFIGAANIDTNSRLCMASAVVGYKRAFGADAVPCCYEDIEQADVVVLVGSNAAWAHPVAWQRLV
;
A
#
# COMPACT_ATOMS: atom_id res chain seq x y z
N MET A 1 -2.09 14.11 14.13
CA MET A 1 -2.06 14.01 12.66
C MET A 1 -3.01 12.89 12.23
N LYS A 2 -3.87 13.13 11.23
CA LYS A 2 -4.77 12.10 10.67
C LYS A 2 -4.12 11.40 9.47
N THR A 3 -4.27 10.10 9.37
CA THR A 3 -3.77 9.28 8.26
C THR A 3 -4.59 8.00 8.13
N THR A 4 -4.23 7.14 7.18
CA THR A 4 -4.90 5.85 6.95
C THR A 4 -4.06 4.70 7.49
N CYS A 5 -4.71 3.72 8.12
CA CYS A 5 -4.06 2.49 8.58
C CYS A 5 -3.51 1.70 7.37
N PRO A 6 -2.23 1.28 7.39
CA PRO A 6 -1.56 0.66 6.24
C PRO A 6 -1.80 -0.84 6.10
N TYR A 7 -2.54 -1.50 7.01
CA TYR A 7 -2.53 -2.97 7.08
C TYR A 7 -3.47 -3.66 6.10
N CYS A 8 -4.70 -3.22 5.96
CA CYS A 8 -5.64 -3.92 5.07
C CYS A 8 -6.53 -2.95 4.29
N GLY A 9 -7.24 -3.49 3.30
CA GLY A 9 -8.09 -2.73 2.39
C GLY A 9 -9.31 -2.04 3.01
N VAL A 10 -9.59 -2.24 4.30
CA VAL A 10 -10.65 -1.47 4.99
C VAL A 10 -10.34 0.02 4.98
N GLY A 11 -9.05 0.40 5.05
CA GLY A 11 -8.63 1.79 4.99
C GLY A 11 -9.07 2.61 6.20
N CYS A 12 -9.02 2.04 7.41
CA CYS A 12 -9.40 2.71 8.65
C CYS A 12 -8.65 4.03 8.84
N GLY A 13 -9.35 5.10 9.17
CA GLY A 13 -8.75 6.35 9.59
C GLY A 13 -8.14 6.23 10.97
N VAL A 14 -6.92 6.73 11.14
CA VAL A 14 -6.19 6.77 12.40
C VAL A 14 -5.69 8.18 12.71
N GLU A 15 -5.60 8.49 13.99
CA GLU A 15 -5.00 9.72 14.51
C GLU A 15 -3.72 9.38 15.27
N ILE A 16 -2.62 10.02 14.88
CA ILE A 16 -1.33 9.91 15.56
C ILE A 16 -1.23 11.07 16.55
N HIS A 17 -1.00 10.73 17.79
CA HIS A 17 -0.90 11.64 18.94
C HIS A 17 0.54 11.71 19.50
N ALA A 18 0.65 12.21 20.71
CA ALA A 18 1.90 12.25 21.47
C ALA A 18 2.33 10.85 21.99
N PRO A 19 3.57 10.70 22.47
CA PRO A 19 4.16 9.39 22.80
C PRO A 19 3.38 8.50 23.76
N GLU A 20 2.61 9.07 24.67
CA GLU A 20 1.89 8.31 25.71
C GLU A 20 0.67 7.55 25.17
N GLN A 21 0.08 8.02 24.07
CA GLN A 21 -1.01 7.34 23.36
C GLN A 21 -0.83 7.56 21.86
N PRO A 22 0.06 6.80 21.24
CA PRO A 22 0.57 7.12 19.92
C PRO A 22 -0.48 7.03 18.81
N VAL A 23 -1.50 6.17 18.91
CA VAL A 23 -2.50 5.97 17.85
C VAL A 23 -3.89 5.72 18.43
N SER A 24 -4.88 6.39 17.84
CA SER A 24 -6.31 6.09 18.04
C SER A 24 -7.07 6.04 16.71
N GLY A 25 -8.28 5.49 16.70
CA GLY A 25 -9.13 5.53 15.53
C GLY A 25 -9.74 6.92 15.30
N ASP A 26 -9.75 7.39 14.07
CA ASP A 26 -10.45 8.64 13.68
C ASP A 26 -11.96 8.42 13.74
N ARG A 27 -12.63 9.09 14.67
CA ARG A 27 -14.09 8.98 14.87
C ARG A 27 -14.92 9.55 13.73
N GLN A 28 -14.34 10.41 12.92
CA GLN A 28 -15.02 11.04 11.78
C GLN A 28 -14.76 10.31 10.46
N HIS A 29 -13.84 9.35 10.44
CA HIS A 29 -13.50 8.64 9.22
C HIS A 29 -14.60 7.63 8.83
N PRO A 30 -15.13 7.68 7.59
CA PRO A 30 -16.31 6.92 7.18
C PRO A 30 -16.10 5.39 7.14
N ALA A 31 -14.85 4.93 7.01
CA ALA A 31 -14.57 3.49 6.98
C ALA A 31 -14.74 2.83 8.35
N ASN A 32 -14.38 3.50 9.44
CA ASN A 32 -14.25 2.86 10.76
C ASN A 32 -14.93 3.59 11.94
N PHE A 33 -15.29 4.86 11.82
CA PHE A 33 -15.91 5.64 12.90
C PHE A 33 -15.19 5.46 14.26
N GLY A 34 -13.86 5.52 14.25
CA GLY A 34 -13.01 5.36 15.43
C GLY A 34 -12.71 3.92 15.85
N ARG A 35 -13.32 2.91 15.22
CA ARG A 35 -13.05 1.50 15.51
C ARG A 35 -11.68 1.11 14.97
N LEU A 36 -10.95 0.28 15.72
CA LEU A 36 -9.71 -0.34 15.28
C LEU A 36 -9.73 -1.83 15.60
N CYS A 37 -9.07 -2.61 14.78
CA CYS A 37 -8.77 -4.00 15.10
C CYS A 37 -7.41 -4.09 15.81
N VAL A 38 -7.02 -5.28 16.25
CA VAL A 38 -5.74 -5.51 16.95
C VAL A 38 -4.53 -4.98 16.17
N LYS A 39 -4.53 -5.09 14.83
CA LYS A 39 -3.43 -4.56 13.99
C LYS A 39 -3.37 -3.02 14.06
N GLY A 40 -4.52 -2.37 13.88
CA GLY A 40 -4.61 -0.90 13.94
C GLY A 40 -4.29 -0.35 15.33
N SER A 41 -4.70 -1.05 16.39
CA SER A 41 -4.39 -0.64 17.77
C SER A 41 -2.89 -0.77 18.09
N ALA A 42 -2.21 -1.77 17.52
CA ALA A 42 -0.77 -1.97 17.70
C ALA A 42 0.09 -1.10 16.74
N LEU A 43 -0.52 -0.30 15.85
CA LEU A 43 0.21 0.52 14.88
C LEU A 43 1.25 1.44 15.54
N GLY A 44 0.97 1.93 16.75
CA GLY A 44 1.91 2.77 17.53
C GLY A 44 3.25 2.11 17.83
N GLU A 45 3.30 0.79 17.96
CA GLU A 45 4.53 0.02 18.19
C GLU A 45 5.51 0.13 17.00
N THR A 46 4.98 0.39 15.81
CA THR A 46 5.80 0.54 14.60
C THR A 46 6.52 1.89 14.49
N LEU A 47 6.23 2.83 15.37
CA LEU A 47 6.87 4.17 15.40
C LEU A 47 8.26 4.15 16.06
N SER A 48 8.60 3.06 16.78
CA SER A 48 9.92 2.89 17.37
C SER A 48 11.00 2.78 16.29
N HIS A 49 12.19 3.29 16.61
CA HIS A 49 13.38 3.13 15.77
C HIS A 49 14.14 1.83 16.03
N GLU A 50 13.74 1.06 17.02
CA GLU A 50 14.40 -0.21 17.36
C GLU A 50 14.30 -1.20 16.20
N GLY A 51 15.43 -1.78 15.82
CA GLY A 51 15.52 -2.74 14.72
C GLY A 51 15.32 -2.14 13.32
N ARG A 52 15.16 -0.84 13.16
CA ARG A 52 14.94 -0.19 11.86
C ARG A 52 16.25 0.22 11.19
N LEU A 53 16.28 0.06 9.86
CA LEU A 53 17.34 0.61 9.02
C LEU A 53 17.10 2.11 8.80
N LEU A 54 17.81 2.96 9.56
CA LEU A 54 17.63 4.42 9.53
C LEU A 54 18.56 5.13 8.52
N TRP A 55 19.54 4.42 8.00
CA TRP A 55 20.57 4.99 7.13
C TRP A 55 20.85 4.07 5.96
N PRO A 56 21.06 4.61 4.74
CA PRO A 56 21.47 3.78 3.62
C PRO A 56 22.82 3.13 3.86
N LYS A 57 23.02 1.96 3.26
CA LYS A 57 24.27 1.21 3.31
C LYS A 57 24.70 0.77 1.91
N ILE A 58 25.99 0.84 1.64
CA ILE A 58 26.61 0.27 0.45
C ILE A 58 27.64 -0.76 0.93
N HIS A 59 27.53 -2.00 0.49
CA HIS A 59 28.38 -3.12 0.93
C HIS A 59 28.50 -3.28 2.45
N GLY A 60 27.42 -2.97 3.19
CA GLY A 60 27.35 -3.06 4.65
C GLY A 60 27.78 -1.78 5.37
N GLU A 61 28.47 -0.87 4.72
CA GLU A 61 28.94 0.40 5.29
C GLU A 61 27.88 1.49 5.18
N ARG A 62 27.71 2.26 6.26
CA ARG A 62 26.81 3.41 6.31
C ARG A 62 27.31 4.53 5.40
N VAL A 63 26.42 5.06 4.56
CA VAL A 63 26.70 6.17 3.66
C VAL A 63 25.65 7.28 3.79
N SER A 64 25.90 8.44 3.18
CA SER A 64 24.86 9.49 3.04
C SER A 64 23.79 9.09 2.02
N MET A 65 22.64 9.76 2.06
CA MET A 65 21.59 9.54 1.08
C MET A 65 22.06 9.86 -0.35
N ASP A 66 22.79 10.96 -0.51
CA ASP A 66 23.33 11.37 -1.82
C ASP A 66 24.31 10.32 -2.39
N GLN A 67 25.19 9.81 -1.56
CA GLN A 67 26.09 8.72 -1.98
C GLN A 67 25.35 7.45 -2.39
N ALA A 68 24.27 7.11 -1.67
CA ALA A 68 23.44 5.96 -2.02
C ALA A 68 22.71 6.17 -3.35
N LEU A 69 22.13 7.35 -3.56
CA LEU A 69 21.45 7.71 -4.79
C LEU A 69 22.39 7.73 -5.99
N ASP A 70 23.57 8.30 -5.84
CA ASP A 70 24.62 8.31 -6.88
C ASP A 70 25.03 6.88 -7.24
N HIS A 71 25.22 6.02 -6.25
CA HIS A 71 25.59 4.62 -6.48
C HIS A 71 24.53 3.87 -7.28
N VAL A 72 23.25 4.05 -6.92
CA VAL A 72 22.11 3.46 -7.65
C VAL A 72 22.04 4.03 -9.07
N ALA A 73 22.11 5.34 -9.23
CA ALA A 73 22.05 6.00 -10.54
C ALA A 73 23.16 5.54 -11.48
N GLN A 74 24.39 5.46 -10.99
CA GLN A 74 25.53 4.94 -11.76
C GLN A 74 25.37 3.46 -12.13
N GLY A 75 24.82 2.65 -11.21
CA GLY A 75 24.51 1.24 -11.46
C GLY A 75 23.50 1.06 -12.58
N LEU A 76 22.39 1.79 -12.49
CA LEU A 76 21.34 1.78 -13.52
C LEU A 76 21.88 2.29 -14.87
N ARG A 77 22.63 3.39 -14.86
CA ARG A 77 23.22 3.95 -16.07
C ARG A 77 24.14 2.96 -16.78
N ARG A 78 25.02 2.30 -16.03
CA ARG A 78 25.92 1.27 -16.59
C ARG A 78 25.15 0.14 -17.25
N ILE A 79 24.06 -0.36 -16.63
CA ILE A 79 23.25 -1.43 -17.21
C ILE A 79 22.54 -0.95 -18.48
N ILE A 80 22.00 0.26 -18.46
CA ILE A 80 21.32 0.85 -19.63
C ILE A 80 22.28 1.04 -20.79
N ASP A 81 23.48 1.54 -20.53
CA ASP A 81 24.49 1.78 -21.56
C ASP A 81 25.03 0.47 -22.18
N GLN A 82 25.07 -0.62 -21.39
CA GLN A 82 25.55 -1.93 -21.85
C GLN A 82 24.47 -2.79 -22.54
N HIS A 83 23.24 -2.73 -22.04
CA HIS A 83 22.17 -3.68 -22.40
C HIS A 83 20.88 -3.02 -22.88
N GLY A 84 20.82 -1.69 -22.87
CA GLY A 84 19.65 -0.91 -23.23
C GLY A 84 18.62 -0.78 -22.07
N PRO A 85 17.67 0.15 -22.21
CA PRO A 85 16.69 0.45 -21.17
C PRO A 85 15.78 -0.73 -20.79
N GLN A 86 15.56 -1.67 -21.71
CA GLN A 86 14.73 -2.86 -21.47
C GLN A 86 15.38 -3.87 -20.50
N ALA A 87 16.65 -3.71 -20.17
CA ALA A 87 17.31 -4.50 -19.14
C ALA A 87 16.97 -4.08 -17.70
N VAL A 88 16.26 -2.95 -17.54
CA VAL A 88 15.80 -2.45 -16.25
C VAL A 88 14.32 -2.77 -16.05
N ALA A 89 13.98 -3.29 -14.90
CA ALA A 89 12.61 -3.51 -14.46
C ALA A 89 12.39 -2.94 -13.05
N PHE A 90 11.18 -2.46 -12.79
CA PHE A 90 10.76 -1.98 -11.49
C PHE A 90 9.58 -2.83 -11.00
N TYR A 91 9.76 -3.52 -9.89
CA TYR A 91 8.71 -4.28 -9.23
C TYR A 91 8.34 -3.61 -7.90
N GLY A 92 7.17 -2.98 -7.89
CA GLY A 92 6.69 -2.21 -6.75
C GLY A 92 5.78 -3.01 -5.81
N SER A 93 5.55 -2.44 -4.64
CA SER A 93 4.50 -2.92 -3.74
C SER A 93 3.12 -2.45 -4.21
N GLY A 94 2.07 -3.22 -3.93
CA GLY A 94 0.67 -2.80 -4.07
C GLY A 94 0.19 -1.85 -2.97
N GLN A 95 1.05 -1.50 -2.01
CA GLN A 95 0.72 -0.67 -0.83
C GLN A 95 1.60 0.58 -0.75
N LEU A 96 1.82 1.23 -1.87
CA LEU A 96 2.51 2.52 -1.97
C LEU A 96 1.50 3.66 -2.05
N LEU A 97 1.96 4.88 -1.83
CA LEU A 97 1.18 6.08 -2.09
C LEU A 97 1.00 6.28 -3.59
N THR A 98 -0.06 7.00 -3.98
CA THR A 98 -0.31 7.34 -5.39
C THR A 98 0.87 8.09 -6.02
N GLU A 99 1.50 8.96 -5.25
CA GLU A 99 2.68 9.74 -5.64
C GLU A 99 3.89 8.87 -5.91
N ASP A 100 4.06 7.77 -5.15
CA ASP A 100 5.14 6.80 -5.38
C ASP A 100 4.95 6.09 -6.72
N TYR A 101 3.73 5.63 -7.02
CA TYR A 101 3.42 5.02 -8.32
C TYR A 101 3.62 5.98 -9.48
N TYR A 102 3.18 7.22 -9.32
CA TYR A 102 3.37 8.26 -10.33
C TYR A 102 4.86 8.50 -10.60
N THR A 103 5.65 8.67 -9.54
CA THR A 103 7.09 8.92 -9.63
C THR A 103 7.83 7.74 -10.26
N ALA A 104 7.52 6.50 -9.83
CA ALA A 104 8.08 5.29 -10.39
C ALA A 104 7.75 5.12 -11.88
N ASN A 105 6.51 5.36 -12.27
CA ASN A 105 6.11 5.32 -13.69
C ASN A 105 6.82 6.39 -14.51
N LYS A 106 6.93 7.60 -13.98
CA LYS A 106 7.64 8.70 -14.64
C LYS A 106 9.12 8.38 -14.82
N LEU A 107 9.77 7.81 -13.80
CA LEU A 107 11.16 7.35 -13.88
C LEU A 107 11.32 6.29 -14.96
N MET A 108 10.53 5.22 -14.90
CA MET A 108 10.67 4.09 -15.82
C MET A 108 10.34 4.46 -17.27
N LYS A 109 9.18 5.06 -17.50
CA LYS A 109 8.68 5.35 -18.85
C LYS A 109 9.23 6.64 -19.44
N GLY A 110 9.39 7.68 -18.60
CA GLY A 110 9.81 9.01 -19.05
C GLY A 110 11.33 9.18 -19.13
N PHE A 111 12.08 8.66 -18.16
CA PHE A 111 13.51 8.89 -18.07
C PHE A 111 14.36 7.67 -18.49
N ILE A 112 13.99 6.46 -18.06
CA ILE A 112 14.70 5.24 -18.43
C ILE A 112 14.29 4.79 -19.84
N GLY A 113 13.04 4.99 -20.22
CA GLY A 113 12.51 4.57 -21.52
C GLY A 113 12.12 3.09 -21.57
N ALA A 114 11.75 2.50 -20.44
CA ALA A 114 11.31 1.11 -20.34
C ALA A 114 9.88 1.03 -19.77
N ALA A 115 9.08 0.10 -20.29
CA ALA A 115 7.73 -0.18 -19.80
C ALA A 115 7.68 -1.29 -18.75
N ASN A 116 8.81 -1.82 -18.34
CA ASN A 116 8.93 -2.96 -17.42
C ASN A 116 8.68 -2.52 -15.96
N ILE A 117 7.45 -2.13 -15.66
CA ILE A 117 7.03 -1.75 -14.31
C ILE A 117 5.73 -2.47 -13.97
N ASP A 118 5.69 -3.16 -12.82
CA ASP A 118 4.51 -3.86 -12.34
C ASP A 118 4.53 -3.94 -10.79
N THR A 119 3.45 -4.47 -10.22
CA THR A 119 3.28 -4.64 -8.77
C THR A 119 2.81 -6.07 -8.45
N ASN A 120 2.87 -6.44 -7.16
CA ASN A 120 2.30 -7.70 -6.68
C ASN A 120 0.78 -7.80 -6.91
N SER A 121 0.07 -6.67 -6.99
CA SER A 121 -1.38 -6.63 -7.26
C SER A 121 -1.72 -7.31 -8.59
N ARG A 122 -0.82 -7.26 -9.57
CA ARG A 122 -0.95 -7.97 -10.84
C ARG A 122 -1.14 -9.47 -10.64
N LEU A 123 -0.49 -10.06 -9.64
CA LEU A 123 -0.56 -11.49 -9.34
C LEU A 123 -1.68 -11.82 -8.35
N CYS A 124 -1.86 -11.03 -7.29
CA CYS A 124 -2.79 -11.37 -6.21
C CYS A 124 -4.26 -11.08 -6.54
N MET A 125 -4.57 -10.10 -7.40
CA MET A 125 -5.95 -9.73 -7.71
C MET A 125 -6.31 -9.73 -9.22
N ALA A 126 -5.52 -10.34 -10.06
CA ALA A 126 -5.79 -10.39 -11.50
C ALA A 126 -7.17 -11.00 -11.81
N SER A 127 -7.55 -12.08 -11.13
CA SER A 127 -8.87 -12.71 -11.28
C SER A 127 -10.01 -11.81 -10.84
N ALA A 128 -9.83 -11.06 -9.74
CA ALA A 128 -10.82 -10.10 -9.26
C ALA A 128 -11.03 -8.97 -10.27
N VAL A 129 -9.95 -8.40 -10.82
CA VAL A 129 -10.02 -7.36 -11.86
C VAL A 129 -10.77 -7.85 -13.10
N VAL A 130 -10.48 -9.07 -13.56
CA VAL A 130 -11.22 -9.68 -14.69
C VAL A 130 -12.68 -9.87 -14.33
N GLY A 131 -12.98 -10.32 -13.12
CA GLY A 131 -14.35 -10.47 -12.62
C GLY A 131 -15.12 -9.15 -12.63
N TYR A 132 -14.54 -8.08 -12.08
CA TYR A 132 -15.14 -6.74 -12.08
C TYR A 132 -15.40 -6.23 -13.50
N LYS A 133 -14.43 -6.34 -14.39
CA LYS A 133 -14.58 -5.92 -15.80
C LYS A 133 -15.68 -6.69 -16.52
N ARG A 134 -15.82 -7.99 -16.25
CA ARG A 134 -16.88 -8.80 -16.87
C ARG A 134 -18.26 -8.48 -16.29
N ALA A 135 -18.37 -8.22 -14.99
CA ALA A 135 -19.64 -7.94 -14.31
C ALA A 135 -20.10 -6.49 -14.48
N PHE A 136 -19.18 -5.53 -14.38
CA PHE A 136 -19.50 -4.10 -14.29
C PHE A 136 -18.95 -3.26 -15.45
N GLY A 137 -18.18 -3.84 -16.36
CA GLY A 137 -17.56 -3.14 -17.47
C GLY A 137 -16.29 -2.37 -17.15
N ALA A 138 -15.94 -2.25 -15.86
CA ALA A 138 -14.77 -1.52 -15.39
C ALA A 138 -14.10 -2.20 -14.19
N ASP A 139 -12.83 -1.88 -13.95
CA ASP A 139 -12.13 -2.20 -12.72
C ASP A 139 -12.43 -1.09 -11.70
N ALA A 140 -13.56 -1.21 -11.04
CA ALA A 140 -14.03 -0.25 -10.05
C ALA A 140 -14.76 -0.96 -8.92
N VAL A 141 -14.72 -0.38 -7.72
CA VAL A 141 -15.55 -0.80 -6.58
C VAL A 141 -16.91 -0.09 -6.73
N PRO A 142 -18.00 -0.83 -7.04
CA PRO A 142 -19.28 -0.21 -7.36
C PRO A 142 -20.11 0.18 -6.13
N CYS A 143 -19.64 -0.12 -4.92
CA CYS A 143 -20.36 0.06 -3.67
C CYS A 143 -19.52 0.83 -2.63
N CYS A 144 -20.16 1.29 -1.57
CA CYS A 144 -19.56 1.91 -0.40
C CYS A 144 -19.84 1.08 0.87
N TYR A 145 -19.29 1.48 2.01
CA TYR A 145 -19.49 0.74 3.27
C TYR A 145 -20.93 0.80 3.77
N GLU A 146 -21.63 1.88 3.50
CA GLU A 146 -23.03 2.06 3.87
C GLU A 146 -23.95 1.05 3.18
N ASP A 147 -23.60 0.59 1.98
CA ASP A 147 -24.36 -0.44 1.26
C ASP A 147 -24.38 -1.77 2.03
N ILE A 148 -23.30 -2.09 2.76
CA ILE A 148 -23.24 -3.28 3.61
C ILE A 148 -24.27 -3.20 4.74
N GLU A 149 -24.42 -2.01 5.34
CA GLU A 149 -25.33 -1.76 6.47
C GLU A 149 -26.79 -1.72 6.03
N GLN A 150 -27.06 -1.42 4.76
CA GLN A 150 -28.41 -1.33 4.19
C GLN A 150 -28.85 -2.60 3.47
N ALA A 151 -27.96 -3.57 3.29
CA ALA A 151 -28.27 -4.80 2.59
C ALA A 151 -29.13 -5.74 3.42
N ASP A 152 -30.24 -6.22 2.87
CA ASP A 152 -31.09 -7.24 3.50
C ASP A 152 -30.39 -8.59 3.58
N VAL A 153 -29.51 -8.88 2.63
CA VAL A 153 -28.75 -10.14 2.56
C VAL A 153 -27.33 -9.88 2.10
N VAL A 154 -26.34 -10.41 2.81
CA VAL A 154 -24.94 -10.41 2.43
C VAL A 154 -24.44 -11.83 2.25
N VAL A 155 -23.86 -12.12 1.09
CA VAL A 155 -23.30 -13.44 0.77
C VAL A 155 -21.79 -13.39 0.81
N LEU A 156 -21.17 -14.16 1.70
CA LEU A 156 -19.73 -14.31 1.81
C LEU A 156 -19.27 -15.57 1.07
N VAL A 157 -18.44 -15.39 0.04
CA VAL A 157 -17.92 -16.49 -0.79
C VAL A 157 -16.40 -16.59 -0.63
N GLY A 158 -15.91 -17.68 -0.04
CA GLY A 158 -14.48 -17.91 0.18
C GLY A 158 -13.81 -16.83 1.06
N SER A 159 -14.60 -16.16 1.92
CA SER A 159 -14.16 -15.03 2.72
C SER A 159 -14.13 -15.36 4.21
N ASN A 160 -13.05 -15.01 4.88
CA ASN A 160 -12.99 -14.95 6.35
C ASN A 160 -12.91 -13.47 6.79
N ALA A 161 -14.01 -12.73 6.55
CA ALA A 161 -14.06 -11.29 6.77
C ALA A 161 -13.79 -10.89 8.22
N ALA A 162 -14.22 -11.69 9.19
CA ALA A 162 -13.98 -11.45 10.61
C ALA A 162 -12.48 -11.37 10.96
N TRP A 163 -11.65 -12.13 10.27
CA TRP A 163 -10.21 -12.18 10.49
C TRP A 163 -9.43 -11.24 9.58
N ALA A 164 -9.77 -11.25 8.29
CA ALA A 164 -9.04 -10.48 7.29
C ALA A 164 -9.37 -8.99 7.34
N HIS A 165 -10.65 -8.65 7.60
CA HIS A 165 -11.18 -7.29 7.58
C HIS A 165 -12.08 -7.01 8.81
N PRO A 166 -11.53 -7.06 10.05
CA PRO A 166 -12.34 -7.07 11.28
C PRO A 166 -13.27 -5.87 11.43
N VAL A 167 -12.84 -4.67 11.02
CA VAL A 167 -13.67 -3.46 11.13
C VAL A 167 -14.82 -3.47 10.12
N ALA A 168 -14.59 -3.95 8.88
CA ALA A 168 -15.66 -4.14 7.92
C ALA A 168 -16.65 -5.22 8.40
N TRP A 169 -16.17 -6.29 9.02
CA TRP A 169 -17.00 -7.31 9.68
C TRP A 169 -17.89 -6.72 10.76
N GLN A 170 -17.38 -5.81 11.60
CA GLN A 170 -18.17 -5.13 12.64
C GLN A 170 -19.28 -4.21 12.08
N ARG A 171 -19.21 -3.85 10.80
CA ARG A 171 -20.29 -3.11 10.13
C ARG A 171 -21.35 -4.04 9.54
N LEU A 172 -21.02 -5.30 9.37
CA LEU A 172 -21.90 -6.31 8.79
C LEU A 172 -22.78 -6.99 9.86
N VAL A 173 -22.32 -7.07 11.12
CA VAL A 173 -23.00 -7.68 12.27
C VAL A 173 -23.52 -6.63 13.24
#